data_90d1bdd0d7994759c98e65a839d74f68
#
_entry.id   90d1bdd0d7994759c98e65a839d74f68
#
_cell.length_a   1.000
_cell.length_b   1.000
_cell.length_c   1.000
_cell.angle_alpha   90.00
_cell.angle_beta   90.00
_cell.angle_gamma   90.00
#
_symmetry.space_group_name_H-M   'P 1'
#
loop_
_entity.id
_entity.type
_entity.pdbx_description
1 polymer ?
#
loop_
_entity_poly.entity_id
_entity_poly.type
_entity_poly.pdbx_seq_one_letter_code
_entity_poly.pdbx_strand_id
1 'polypeptide(L)'
;MSKVAVFEYYPEISIIKLNLPNGEETSIEINPGWSFGKGNHPTTKLCIQALEELFKNKQIDSVLDIGCGSGVLSIASAALGAEDVVGVDIDYTITREADSNKDINGFSSEIKIILGSIEDVPGKFDLVVANILIDSIIAISSELTERITPIGTLLLSGIKNEQENRAIEKFAELGYHLEKEYKEKEWVALVFKR
;
A
#
# COMPACT_ATOMS: atom_id res chain seq x y z
N MET A 1 38.91 6.45 29.10
CA MET A 1 37.49 6.21 28.76
C MET A 1 37.25 6.81 27.40
N SER A 2 37.18 5.98 26.35
CA SER A 2 36.89 6.40 24.97
C SER A 2 35.41 6.71 24.86
N LYS A 3 35.08 7.95 24.46
CA LYS A 3 33.71 8.31 24.08
C LYS A 3 33.35 7.55 22.78
N VAL A 4 32.45 6.60 22.88
CA VAL A 4 31.80 6.02 21.70
C VAL A 4 30.95 7.13 21.11
N ALA A 5 31.27 7.58 19.89
CA ALA A 5 30.42 8.50 19.16
C ALA A 5 29.14 7.75 18.79
N VAL A 6 28.04 8.09 19.42
CA VAL A 6 26.70 7.67 19.00
C VAL A 6 26.39 8.52 17.78
N PHE A 7 26.44 7.93 16.59
CA PHE A 7 25.90 8.55 15.38
C PHE A 7 24.38 8.43 15.48
N GLU A 8 23.70 9.49 15.91
CA GLU A 8 22.28 9.63 15.77
C GLU A 8 22.00 9.87 14.27
N TYR A 9 21.57 8.80 13.59
CA TYR A 9 21.05 8.90 12.21
C TYR A 9 19.61 9.38 12.32
N TYR A 10 19.36 10.63 11.96
CA TYR A 10 18.00 11.15 11.73
C TYR A 10 17.68 10.96 10.25
N PRO A 11 16.88 9.96 9.86
CA PRO A 11 16.43 9.86 8.48
C PRO A 11 15.58 11.09 8.12
N GLU A 12 15.83 11.66 6.95
CA GLU A 12 15.02 12.79 6.47
C GLU A 12 13.57 12.34 6.29
N ILE A 13 12.64 13.08 6.88
CA ILE A 13 11.20 12.87 6.70
C ILE A 13 10.88 13.05 5.22
N SER A 14 10.18 12.08 4.64
CA SER A 14 9.69 12.16 3.27
C SER A 14 8.32 12.84 3.25
N ILE A 15 8.19 13.90 2.47
CA ILE A 15 6.91 14.57 2.22
C ILE A 15 6.39 14.09 0.87
N ILE A 16 5.20 13.51 0.86
CA ILE A 16 4.55 12.98 -0.34
C ILE A 16 3.32 13.83 -0.60
N LYS A 17 3.26 14.46 -1.78
CA LYS A 17 2.09 15.21 -2.23
C LYS A 17 1.06 14.28 -2.83
N LEU A 18 -0.21 14.55 -2.54
CA LEU A 18 -1.37 13.83 -3.04
C LEU A 18 -2.38 14.79 -3.67
N ASN A 19 -2.98 14.38 -4.78
CA ASN A 19 -4.09 15.07 -5.40
C ASN A 19 -5.41 14.46 -4.90
N LEU A 20 -6.17 15.23 -4.16
CA LEU A 20 -7.44 14.79 -3.61
C LEU A 20 -8.53 14.66 -4.70
N PRO A 21 -9.57 13.84 -4.48
CA PRO A 21 -10.67 13.67 -5.43
C PRO A 21 -11.39 14.98 -5.80
N ASN A 22 -11.42 15.94 -4.89
CA ASN A 22 -12.01 17.28 -5.10
C ASN A 22 -11.12 18.25 -5.90
N GLY A 23 -9.90 17.82 -6.27
CA GLY A 23 -8.93 18.63 -7.03
C GLY A 23 -8.00 19.48 -6.18
N GLU A 24 -8.11 19.41 -4.85
CA GLU A 24 -7.14 20.04 -3.94
C GLU A 24 -5.89 19.17 -3.78
N GLU A 25 -4.79 19.78 -3.33
CA GLU A 25 -3.57 19.09 -2.97
C GLU A 25 -3.46 18.98 -1.44
N THR A 26 -2.96 17.82 -0.98
CA THR A 26 -2.53 17.63 0.41
C THR A 26 -1.14 16.99 0.43
N SER A 27 -0.58 16.81 1.61
CA SER A 27 0.68 16.08 1.78
C SER A 27 0.63 15.19 2.99
N ILE A 28 1.31 14.06 2.91
CA ILE A 28 1.56 13.16 4.02
C ILE A 28 3.05 13.11 4.34
N GLU A 29 3.36 12.89 5.62
CA GLU A 29 4.72 12.81 6.14
C GLU A 29 5.05 11.37 6.49
N ILE A 30 6.15 10.84 5.95
CA ILE A 30 6.63 9.51 6.25
C ILE A 30 8.01 9.60 6.89
N ASN A 31 8.11 9.17 8.13
CA ASN A 31 9.37 8.92 8.78
C ASN A 31 9.88 7.54 8.33
N PRO A 32 10.96 7.49 7.54
CA PRO A 32 11.32 6.25 6.84
C PRO A 32 12.15 5.31 7.69
N GLY A 33 12.04 5.19 8.94
CA GLY A 33 12.77 4.26 9.80
C GLY A 33 13.62 3.20 9.07
N TRP A 34 13.43 1.94 9.38
CA TRP A 34 14.06 0.79 8.71
C TRP A 34 13.19 0.18 7.59
N SER A 35 11.89 0.60 7.51
CA SER A 35 10.91 0.02 6.61
C SER A 35 11.11 0.43 5.14
N PHE A 36 10.55 -0.39 4.26
CA PHE A 36 10.32 -0.04 2.86
C PHE A 36 9.16 0.97 2.75
N GLY A 37 9.13 1.75 1.68
CA GLY A 37 8.01 2.69 1.45
C GLY A 37 8.33 4.14 1.81
N LYS A 38 9.59 4.57 1.60
CA LYS A 38 10.01 5.99 1.78
C LYS A 38 9.34 6.98 0.82
N GLY A 39 8.40 6.52 -0.02
CA GLY A 39 7.69 7.36 -0.98
C GLY A 39 8.44 7.65 -2.29
N ASN A 40 9.76 7.50 -2.34
CA ASN A 40 10.58 7.80 -3.51
C ASN A 40 10.78 6.61 -4.46
N HIS A 41 10.49 5.38 -4.03
CA HIS A 41 10.63 4.20 -4.87
C HIS A 41 9.56 4.20 -5.99
N PRO A 42 9.90 3.79 -7.24
CA PRO A 42 8.95 3.77 -8.35
C PRO A 42 7.65 3.03 -8.03
N THR A 43 7.70 1.86 -7.39
CA THR A 43 6.50 1.08 -7.05
C THR A 43 5.55 1.83 -6.12
N THR A 44 6.08 2.58 -5.13
CA THR A 44 5.26 3.40 -4.24
C THR A 44 4.59 4.54 -5.00
N LYS A 45 5.32 5.21 -5.89
CA LYS A 45 4.78 6.28 -6.74
C LYS A 45 3.68 5.78 -7.67
N LEU A 46 3.89 4.61 -8.29
CA LEU A 46 2.90 3.97 -9.16
C LEU A 46 1.62 3.60 -8.37
N CYS A 47 1.76 3.08 -7.14
CA CYS A 47 0.62 2.81 -6.28
C CYS A 47 -0.13 4.10 -5.91
N ILE A 48 0.58 5.16 -5.54
CA ILE A 48 -0.04 6.46 -5.21
C ILE A 48 -0.80 7.02 -6.43
N GLN A 49 -0.20 7.01 -7.62
CA GLN A 49 -0.86 7.43 -8.85
C GLN A 49 -2.14 6.61 -9.11
N ALA A 50 -2.08 5.29 -8.90
CA ALA A 50 -3.25 4.43 -9.04
C ALA A 50 -4.32 4.75 -7.99
N LEU A 51 -3.93 4.98 -6.72
CA LEU A 51 -4.84 5.35 -5.64
C LEU A 51 -5.55 6.68 -5.96
N GLU A 52 -4.82 7.73 -6.32
CA GLU A 52 -5.41 9.04 -6.68
C GLU A 52 -6.48 8.90 -7.77
N GLU A 53 -6.21 8.10 -8.79
CA GLU A 53 -7.16 7.87 -9.88
C GLU A 53 -8.35 7.02 -9.45
N LEU A 54 -8.14 5.98 -8.66
CA LEU A 54 -9.20 5.12 -8.15
C LEU A 54 -10.16 5.91 -7.26
N PHE A 55 -9.65 6.68 -6.30
CA PHE A 55 -10.47 7.51 -5.40
C PHE A 55 -11.19 8.65 -6.12
N LYS A 56 -10.62 9.19 -7.20
CA LYS A 56 -11.29 10.19 -8.04
C LYS A 56 -12.51 9.64 -8.78
N ASN A 57 -12.46 8.37 -9.18
CA ASN A 57 -13.46 7.75 -10.06
C ASN A 57 -14.48 6.90 -9.31
N LYS A 58 -14.23 6.56 -8.05
CA LYS A 58 -15.05 5.65 -7.27
C LYS A 58 -14.97 6.00 -5.78
N GLN A 59 -16.09 5.89 -5.08
CA GLN A 59 -16.07 5.89 -3.62
C GLN A 59 -15.44 4.59 -3.12
N ILE A 60 -14.43 4.71 -2.25
CA ILE A 60 -13.69 3.62 -1.62
C ILE A 60 -13.67 3.92 -0.14
N ASP A 61 -14.47 3.19 0.63
CA ASP A 61 -14.61 3.43 2.06
C ASP A 61 -13.65 2.56 2.86
N SER A 62 -13.35 1.35 2.37
CA SER A 62 -12.52 0.38 3.08
C SER A 62 -11.31 -0.08 2.25
N VAL A 63 -10.12 -0.10 2.87
CA VAL A 63 -8.85 -0.47 2.23
C VAL A 63 -8.07 -1.45 3.08
N LEU A 64 -7.53 -2.50 2.45
CA LEU A 64 -6.57 -3.43 3.04
C LEU A 64 -5.22 -3.28 2.34
N ASP A 65 -4.19 -2.95 3.10
CA ASP A 65 -2.80 -2.79 2.65
C ASP A 65 -1.93 -3.95 3.18
N ILE A 66 -1.56 -4.86 2.28
CA ILE A 66 -0.81 -6.08 2.60
C ILE A 66 0.69 -5.84 2.45
N GLY A 67 1.45 -6.11 3.53
CA GLY A 67 2.86 -5.76 3.61
C GLY A 67 3.01 -4.24 3.65
N CYS A 68 2.30 -3.59 4.59
CA CYS A 68 2.11 -2.14 4.60
C CYS A 68 3.42 -1.34 4.77
N GLY A 69 4.50 -1.98 5.22
CA GLY A 69 5.79 -1.31 5.35
C GLY A 69 5.71 -0.09 6.27
N SER A 70 6.15 1.05 5.78
CA SER A 70 6.06 2.34 6.50
C SER A 70 4.63 2.82 6.76
N GLY A 71 3.61 2.14 6.22
CA GLY A 71 2.22 2.58 6.22
C GLY A 71 1.87 3.61 5.14
N VAL A 72 2.79 3.89 4.22
CA VAL A 72 2.63 4.97 3.23
C VAL A 72 1.37 4.84 2.38
N LEU A 73 1.01 3.62 1.93
CA LEU A 73 -0.19 3.41 1.11
C LEU A 73 -1.47 3.41 1.95
N SER A 74 -1.40 2.90 3.18
CA SER A 74 -2.48 3.02 4.16
C SER A 74 -2.80 4.49 4.46
N ILE A 75 -1.77 5.30 4.75
CA ILE A 75 -1.91 6.73 5.05
C ILE A 75 -2.40 7.50 3.82
N ALA A 76 -1.86 7.20 2.63
CA ALA A 76 -2.34 7.81 1.38
C ALA A 76 -3.82 7.50 1.14
N SER A 77 -4.26 6.25 1.39
CA SER A 77 -5.66 5.86 1.23
C SER A 77 -6.60 6.63 2.18
N ALA A 78 -6.21 6.77 3.45
CA ALA A 78 -6.98 7.57 4.41
C ALA A 78 -7.01 9.06 4.02
N ALA A 79 -5.88 9.64 3.58
CA ALA A 79 -5.81 11.02 3.10
C ALA A 79 -6.67 11.26 1.86
N LEU A 80 -6.86 10.25 1.01
CA LEU A 80 -7.72 10.29 -0.17
C LEU A 80 -9.21 10.08 0.17
N GLY A 81 -9.55 9.72 1.40
CA GLY A 81 -10.93 9.65 1.90
C GLY A 81 -11.43 8.27 2.32
N ALA A 82 -10.55 7.26 2.44
CA ALA A 82 -10.96 5.99 3.05
C ALA A 82 -11.21 6.16 4.57
N GLU A 83 -12.30 5.56 5.07
CA GLU A 83 -12.73 5.67 6.47
C GLU A 83 -12.30 4.46 7.32
N ASP A 84 -12.07 3.30 6.69
CA ASP A 84 -11.65 2.04 7.34
C ASP A 84 -10.43 1.46 6.60
N VAL A 85 -9.25 1.70 7.13
CA VAL A 85 -7.99 1.24 6.54
C VAL A 85 -7.31 0.26 7.47
N VAL A 86 -6.98 -0.92 6.95
CA VAL A 86 -6.20 -1.92 7.67
C VAL A 86 -4.87 -2.12 6.97
N GLY A 87 -3.79 -1.79 7.64
CA GLY A 87 -2.42 -2.16 7.23
C GLY A 87 -1.98 -3.40 7.98
N VAL A 88 -1.39 -4.38 7.29
CA VAL A 88 -0.85 -5.58 7.93
C VAL A 88 0.58 -5.84 7.47
N ASP A 89 1.45 -6.17 8.42
CA ASP A 89 2.84 -6.59 8.13
C ASP A 89 3.28 -7.64 9.15
N ILE A 90 4.15 -8.55 8.72
CA ILE A 90 4.66 -9.65 9.56
C ILE A 90 5.81 -9.22 10.49
N ASP A 91 6.39 -8.05 10.27
CA ASP A 91 7.51 -7.55 11.05
C ASP A 91 7.04 -6.57 12.14
N TYR A 92 7.33 -6.91 13.39
CA TYR A 92 6.99 -6.08 14.55
C TYR A 92 7.58 -4.68 14.49
N THR A 93 8.83 -4.53 14.04
CA THR A 93 9.50 -3.23 13.98
C THR A 93 8.83 -2.34 12.94
N ILE A 94 8.49 -2.92 11.81
CA ILE A 94 7.81 -2.26 10.69
C ILE A 94 6.40 -1.81 11.09
N THR A 95 5.62 -2.66 11.75
CA THR A 95 4.27 -2.27 12.22
C THR A 95 4.31 -1.12 13.22
N ARG A 96 5.33 -1.04 14.07
CA ARG A 96 5.55 0.09 14.98
C ARG A 96 5.87 1.40 14.25
N GLU A 97 6.65 1.32 13.15
CA GLU A 97 6.94 2.47 12.31
C GLU A 97 5.67 2.96 11.59
N ALA A 98 4.86 2.04 11.03
CA ALA A 98 3.59 2.36 10.40
C ALA A 98 2.60 3.01 11.39
N ASP A 99 2.49 2.49 12.61
CA ASP A 99 1.70 3.09 13.68
C ASP A 99 2.14 4.52 14.00
N SER A 100 3.44 4.76 14.12
CA SER A 100 3.98 6.10 14.36
C SER A 100 3.68 7.05 13.19
N ASN A 101 3.83 6.58 11.96
CA ASN A 101 3.58 7.40 10.77
C ASN A 101 2.10 7.76 10.63
N LYS A 102 1.14 6.86 10.92
CA LYS A 102 -0.29 7.21 10.89
C LYS A 102 -0.65 8.27 11.93
N ASP A 103 -0.03 8.19 13.14
CA ASP A 103 -0.27 9.14 14.22
C ASP A 103 0.26 10.54 13.87
N ILE A 104 1.45 10.63 13.25
CA ILE A 104 2.03 11.89 12.76
C ILE A 104 1.11 12.56 11.75
N ASN A 105 0.42 11.78 10.90
CA ASN A 105 -0.50 12.29 9.88
C ASN A 105 -1.93 12.50 10.40
N GLY A 106 -2.23 12.18 11.66
CA GLY A 106 -3.54 12.40 12.27
C GLY A 106 -4.62 11.36 11.89
N PHE A 107 -4.24 10.19 11.35
CA PHE A 107 -5.16 9.15 10.89
C PHE A 107 -5.30 7.97 11.88
N SER A 108 -5.15 8.23 13.19
CA SER A 108 -5.20 7.18 14.22
C SER A 108 -6.58 6.52 14.35
N SER A 109 -7.66 7.19 13.95
CA SER A 109 -9.03 6.65 13.97
C SER A 109 -9.38 5.85 12.71
N GLU A 110 -8.84 6.26 11.56
CA GLU A 110 -9.14 5.65 10.26
C GLU A 110 -8.27 4.43 9.97
N ILE A 111 -7.04 4.37 10.54
CA ILE A 111 -6.06 3.34 10.22
C ILE A 111 -5.80 2.43 11.41
N LYS A 112 -5.96 1.13 11.19
CA LYS A 112 -5.53 0.07 12.10
C LYS A 112 -4.33 -0.67 11.52
N ILE A 113 -3.23 -0.74 12.28
CA ILE A 113 -2.06 -1.55 11.91
C ILE A 113 -2.08 -2.86 12.67
N ILE A 114 -1.88 -3.97 11.97
CA ILE A 114 -1.90 -5.34 12.50
C ILE A 114 -0.53 -5.98 12.29
N LEU A 115 0.05 -6.51 13.36
CA LEU A 115 1.17 -7.43 13.27
C LEU A 115 0.63 -8.81 12.94
N GLY A 116 0.90 -9.30 11.74
CA GLY A 116 0.38 -10.58 11.27
C GLY A 116 0.42 -10.72 9.76
N SER A 117 -0.35 -11.66 9.25
CA SER A 117 -0.51 -11.97 7.83
C SER A 117 -1.92 -11.62 7.34
N ILE A 118 -2.20 -11.84 6.05
CA ILE A 118 -3.54 -11.66 5.48
C ILE A 118 -4.59 -12.54 6.17
N GLU A 119 -4.21 -13.67 6.75
CA GLU A 119 -5.09 -14.61 7.45
C GLU A 119 -5.64 -14.01 8.75
N ASP A 120 -4.87 -13.10 9.37
CA ASP A 120 -5.23 -12.41 10.63
C ASP A 120 -6.21 -11.24 10.41
N VAL A 121 -6.51 -10.90 9.15
CA VAL A 121 -7.40 -9.80 8.79
C VAL A 121 -8.77 -10.34 8.38
N PRO A 122 -9.81 -10.16 9.20
CA PRO A 122 -11.17 -10.54 8.84
C PRO A 122 -11.82 -9.53 7.89
N GLY A 123 -12.87 -9.97 7.19
CA GLY A 123 -13.72 -9.07 6.40
C GLY A 123 -13.32 -8.97 4.93
N LYS A 124 -13.97 -8.03 4.25
CA LYS A 124 -13.76 -7.72 2.84
C LYS A 124 -13.69 -6.21 2.66
N PHE A 125 -12.89 -5.78 1.69
CA PHE A 125 -12.54 -4.39 1.46
C PHE A 125 -12.88 -3.96 0.03
N ASP A 126 -13.18 -2.69 -0.16
CA ASP A 126 -13.45 -2.11 -1.48
C ASP A 126 -12.19 -2.01 -2.32
N LEU A 127 -11.04 -1.89 -1.66
CA LEU A 127 -9.73 -1.91 -2.28
C LEU A 127 -8.78 -2.79 -1.45
N VAL A 128 -8.11 -3.71 -2.12
CA VAL A 128 -6.97 -4.46 -1.55
C VAL A 128 -5.72 -4.02 -2.28
N VAL A 129 -4.71 -3.59 -1.54
CA VAL A 129 -3.42 -3.14 -2.07
C VAL A 129 -2.32 -4.09 -1.60
N ALA A 130 -1.40 -4.46 -2.48
CA ALA A 130 -0.18 -5.18 -2.12
C ALA A 130 1.00 -4.67 -2.97
N ASN A 131 1.95 -4.00 -2.32
CA ASN A 131 3.21 -3.56 -2.95
C ASN A 131 4.38 -4.38 -2.42
N ILE A 132 4.38 -5.67 -2.76
CA ILE A 132 5.33 -6.68 -2.31
C ILE A 132 5.89 -7.48 -3.49
N LEU A 133 6.88 -8.35 -3.26
CA LEU A 133 7.47 -9.15 -4.33
C LEU A 133 6.43 -10.07 -4.99
N ILE A 134 6.55 -10.26 -6.31
CA ILE A 134 5.64 -11.07 -7.12
C ILE A 134 5.45 -12.49 -6.58
N ASP A 135 6.50 -13.14 -6.09
CA ASP A 135 6.41 -14.50 -5.56
C ASP A 135 5.53 -14.56 -4.30
N SER A 136 5.58 -13.54 -3.45
CA SER A 136 4.69 -13.39 -2.31
C SER A 136 3.25 -13.13 -2.76
N ILE A 137 3.04 -12.26 -3.75
CA ILE A 137 1.72 -11.99 -4.33
C ILE A 137 1.08 -13.27 -4.85
N ILE A 138 1.83 -14.06 -5.62
CA ILE A 138 1.34 -15.34 -6.19
C ILE A 138 1.00 -16.34 -5.09
N ALA A 139 1.84 -16.43 -4.05
CA ALA A 139 1.65 -17.32 -2.93
C ALA A 139 0.35 -17.09 -2.16
N ILE A 140 -0.07 -15.82 -2.00
CA ILE A 140 -1.27 -15.42 -1.26
C ILE A 140 -2.42 -14.95 -2.18
N SER A 141 -2.37 -15.28 -3.46
CA SER A 141 -3.31 -14.74 -4.46
C SER A 141 -4.77 -15.11 -4.19
N SER A 142 -5.05 -16.31 -3.69
CA SER A 142 -6.40 -16.75 -3.31
C SER A 142 -6.92 -15.94 -2.14
N GLU A 143 -6.13 -15.78 -1.10
CA GLU A 143 -6.43 -15.01 0.09
C GLU A 143 -6.68 -13.53 -0.23
N LEU A 144 -5.86 -12.95 -1.14
CA LEU A 144 -6.08 -11.58 -1.63
C LEU A 144 -7.48 -11.43 -2.23
N THR A 145 -7.89 -12.37 -3.11
CA THR A 145 -9.20 -12.31 -3.77
C THR A 145 -10.37 -12.56 -2.83
N GLU A 146 -10.16 -13.33 -1.75
CA GLU A 146 -11.17 -13.54 -0.71
C GLU A 146 -11.45 -12.29 0.14
N ARG A 147 -10.48 -11.37 0.23
CA ARG A 147 -10.59 -10.11 0.98
C ARG A 147 -11.21 -8.96 0.18
N ILE A 148 -11.59 -9.18 -1.08
CA ILE A 148 -12.18 -8.15 -1.94
C ILE A 148 -13.72 -8.28 -1.93
N THR A 149 -14.42 -7.14 -1.82
CA THR A 149 -15.88 -7.09 -2.02
C THR A 149 -16.24 -7.46 -3.47
N PRO A 150 -17.48 -7.88 -3.76
CA PRO A 150 -17.88 -8.29 -5.12
C PRO A 150 -17.62 -7.26 -6.22
N ILE A 151 -17.63 -5.96 -5.86
CA ILE A 151 -17.35 -4.82 -6.75
C ILE A 151 -16.02 -4.14 -6.43
N GLY A 152 -15.22 -4.77 -5.58
CA GLY A 152 -13.94 -4.23 -5.12
C GLY A 152 -12.86 -4.26 -6.20
N THR A 153 -11.72 -3.69 -5.86
CA THR A 153 -10.57 -3.52 -6.74
C THR A 153 -9.34 -4.10 -6.08
N LEU A 154 -8.45 -4.67 -6.87
CA LEU A 154 -7.13 -5.14 -6.42
C LEU A 154 -6.05 -4.30 -7.09
N LEU A 155 -5.16 -3.72 -6.31
CA LEU A 155 -3.98 -2.97 -6.76
C LEU A 155 -2.71 -3.71 -6.34
N LEU A 156 -1.92 -4.14 -7.32
CA LEU A 156 -0.68 -4.89 -7.09
C LEU A 156 0.52 -4.13 -7.64
N SER A 157 1.61 -4.09 -6.89
CA SER A 157 2.90 -3.56 -7.33
C SER A 157 4.06 -4.30 -6.64
N GLY A 158 5.31 -3.82 -6.79
CA GLY A 158 6.50 -4.60 -6.43
C GLY A 158 6.85 -5.63 -7.51
N ILE A 159 6.29 -5.47 -8.69
CA ILE A 159 6.37 -6.37 -9.84
C ILE A 159 7.25 -5.72 -10.91
N LYS A 160 8.22 -6.45 -11.45
CA LYS A 160 9.00 -5.98 -12.60
C LYS A 160 8.22 -6.18 -13.89
N ASN A 161 8.47 -5.34 -14.90
CA ASN A 161 7.82 -5.43 -16.21
C ASN A 161 7.90 -6.85 -16.82
N GLU A 162 9.04 -7.51 -16.68
CA GLU A 162 9.24 -8.89 -17.17
C GLU A 162 8.41 -9.96 -16.43
N GLN A 163 7.85 -9.61 -15.28
CA GLN A 163 7.07 -10.50 -14.41
C GLN A 163 5.56 -10.22 -14.48
N GLU A 164 5.13 -9.16 -15.17
CA GLU A 164 3.73 -8.72 -15.15
C GLU A 164 2.76 -9.79 -15.66
N ASN A 165 3.14 -10.54 -16.70
CA ASN A 165 2.31 -11.60 -17.26
C ASN A 165 2.02 -12.70 -16.24
N ARG A 166 2.95 -13.02 -15.34
CA ARG A 166 2.72 -13.98 -14.26
C ARG A 166 1.60 -13.55 -13.33
N ALA A 167 1.52 -12.26 -13.01
CA ALA A 167 0.42 -11.73 -12.20
C ALA A 167 -0.88 -11.73 -13.01
N ILE A 168 -0.86 -11.28 -14.26
CA ILE A 168 -2.07 -11.21 -15.12
C ILE A 168 -2.67 -12.60 -15.30
N GLU A 169 -1.87 -13.60 -15.66
CA GLU A 169 -2.32 -14.99 -15.83
C GLU A 169 -2.88 -15.56 -14.52
N LYS A 170 -2.15 -15.35 -13.41
CA LYS A 170 -2.59 -15.87 -12.10
C LYS A 170 -3.94 -15.30 -11.66
N PHE A 171 -4.14 -13.98 -11.78
CA PHE A 171 -5.40 -13.36 -11.38
C PHE A 171 -6.54 -13.60 -12.39
N ALA A 172 -6.22 -13.83 -13.67
CA ALA A 172 -7.20 -14.30 -14.66
C ALA A 172 -7.76 -15.69 -14.30
N GLU A 173 -6.93 -16.63 -13.84
CA GLU A 173 -7.36 -17.93 -13.31
C GLU A 173 -8.33 -17.80 -12.13
N LEU A 174 -8.20 -16.73 -11.33
CA LEU A 174 -9.05 -16.43 -10.17
C LEU A 174 -10.30 -15.61 -10.55
N GLY A 175 -10.53 -15.35 -11.86
CA GLY A 175 -11.69 -14.63 -12.38
C GLY A 175 -11.57 -13.11 -12.33
N TYR A 176 -10.34 -12.58 -12.26
CA TYR A 176 -10.05 -11.15 -12.32
C TYR A 176 -9.47 -10.79 -13.68
N HIS A 177 -9.79 -9.59 -14.18
CA HIS A 177 -9.21 -9.05 -15.41
C HIS A 177 -8.41 -7.79 -15.12
N LEU A 178 -7.34 -7.59 -15.89
CA LEU A 178 -6.55 -6.37 -15.82
C LEU A 178 -7.40 -5.20 -16.37
N GLU A 179 -7.63 -4.18 -15.54
CA GLU A 179 -8.34 -2.96 -15.93
C GLU A 179 -7.38 -1.88 -16.37
N LYS A 180 -6.27 -1.74 -15.62
CA LYS A 180 -5.27 -0.71 -15.89
C LYS A 180 -3.89 -1.10 -15.43
N GLU A 181 -2.87 -0.57 -16.12
CA GLU A 181 -1.47 -0.67 -15.75
C GLU A 181 -0.81 0.71 -15.66
N TYR A 182 0.16 0.83 -14.77
CA TYR A 182 1.03 2.00 -14.62
C TYR A 182 2.48 1.52 -14.65
N LYS A 183 3.35 2.21 -15.40
CA LYS A 183 4.76 1.79 -15.57
C LYS A 183 5.71 2.94 -15.29
N GLU A 184 6.76 2.66 -14.54
CA GLU A 184 7.89 3.54 -14.34
C GLU A 184 9.18 2.71 -14.30
N LYS A 185 10.09 2.96 -15.24
CA LYS A 185 11.34 2.20 -15.41
C LYS A 185 11.07 0.69 -15.56
N GLU A 186 11.65 -0.13 -14.68
CA GLU A 186 11.49 -1.57 -14.66
C GLU A 186 10.28 -2.08 -13.85
N TRP A 187 9.46 -1.17 -13.30
CA TRP A 187 8.38 -1.51 -12.37
C TRP A 187 6.99 -1.25 -12.94
N VAL A 188 6.03 -2.05 -12.48
CA VAL A 188 4.63 -1.92 -12.86
C VAL A 188 3.72 -1.96 -11.63
N ALA A 189 2.60 -1.21 -11.70
CA ALA A 189 1.45 -1.41 -10.84
C ALA A 189 0.25 -1.80 -11.70
N LEU A 190 -0.48 -2.81 -11.25
CA LEU A 190 -1.57 -3.46 -11.96
C LEU A 190 -2.87 -3.32 -11.17
N VAL A 191 -3.92 -2.84 -11.81
CA VAL A 191 -5.26 -2.73 -11.24
C VAL A 191 -6.13 -3.82 -11.85
N PHE A 192 -6.73 -4.63 -10.99
CA PHE A 192 -7.62 -5.72 -11.39
C PHE A 192 -9.03 -5.51 -10.86
N LYS A 193 -10.01 -5.95 -11.66
CA LYS A 193 -11.42 -6.09 -11.29
C LYS A 193 -11.94 -7.49 -11.61
N ARG A 194 -13.00 -7.86 -10.93
CA ARG A 194 -13.67 -9.14 -11.17
C ARG A 194 -14.64 -9.05 -12.35
#